data_abe09804c1665d64a967bd39aec445ba
#
_entry.id   abe09804c1665d64a967bd39aec445ba
#
_cell.length_a   1.000
_cell.length_b   1.000
_cell.length_c   1.000
_cell.angle_alpha   90.00
_cell.angle_beta   90.00
_cell.angle_gamma   90.00
#
_symmetry.space_group_name_H-M   'P 1'
#
loop_
_entity.id
_entity.type
_entity.pdbx_description
1 polymer ?
#
loop_
_entity_poly.entity_id
_entity_poly.type
_entity_poly.pdbx_seq_one_letter_code
_entity_poly.pdbx_strand_id
1 'polypeptide(L)'
;MGTPINSYAPDFELPGVDEEVHHLARYLEKFSAIGVVFMCNHCPYVQLYLDRLKALQADFQDRGVTLIGINANDANQHPDDSFENMKIFATDNQLNFPYIRDVAQDVAESFGASKTPEVFLLDRDGRLRYKGLIDDNADDPAAVQVSYLRSAIDQLLKDESVEPSSTEAIGCSVKWRE
;
A
#
# COMPACT_ATOMS: atom_id res chain seq x y z
N MET A 1 12.75 12.41 -5.35
CA MET A 1 12.24 12.79 -4.03
C MET A 1 11.49 11.63 -3.46
N GLY A 2 10.85 11.80 -2.36
CA GLY A 2 10.21 10.71 -1.66
C GLY A 2 11.02 10.29 -0.45
N THR A 3 10.58 9.21 0.18
CA THR A 3 11.18 8.75 1.44
C THR A 3 12.32 7.77 1.15
N PRO A 4 13.53 8.05 1.60
CA PRO A 4 14.65 7.11 1.45
C PRO A 4 14.46 5.86 2.33
N ILE A 5 15.04 4.76 1.89
CA ILE A 5 15.09 3.52 2.70
C ILE A 5 15.78 3.83 4.03
N ASN A 6 15.24 3.29 5.12
CA ASN A 6 15.65 3.45 6.52
C ASN A 6 15.34 4.82 7.13
N SER A 7 14.74 5.74 6.38
CA SER A 7 14.22 7.01 6.91
C SER A 7 12.83 6.84 7.45
N TYR A 8 12.42 7.72 8.35
CA TYR A 8 11.05 7.73 8.84
C TYR A 8 10.08 8.09 7.72
N ALA A 9 9.00 7.34 7.65
CA ALA A 9 7.92 7.62 6.70
C ALA A 9 7.20 8.92 7.08
N PRO A 10 6.62 9.62 6.08
CA PRO A 10 5.76 10.77 6.37
C PRO A 10 4.55 10.32 7.19
N ASP A 11 4.20 11.13 8.19
CA ASP A 11 2.98 10.91 8.95
C ASP A 11 1.76 11.22 8.10
N PHE A 12 0.62 10.64 8.44
CA PHE A 12 -0.62 10.99 7.76
C PHE A 12 -1.84 10.80 8.65
N GLU A 13 -2.87 11.56 8.35
CA GLU A 13 -4.20 11.46 8.91
C GLU A 13 -5.17 11.59 7.75
N LEU A 14 -5.80 10.48 7.35
CA LEU A 14 -6.61 10.44 6.13
C LEU A 14 -7.95 9.75 6.39
N PRO A 15 -9.02 10.20 5.72
CA PRO A 15 -10.33 9.57 5.87
C PRO A 15 -10.38 8.23 5.15
N GLY A 16 -10.99 7.26 5.80
CA GLY A 16 -11.18 5.92 5.25
C GLY A 16 -12.60 5.67 4.77
N VAL A 17 -12.76 4.60 3.99
CA VAL A 17 -14.07 4.18 3.49
C VAL A 17 -15.02 3.76 4.61
N ASP A 18 -14.50 3.51 5.79
CA ASP A 18 -15.28 3.25 7.02
C ASP A 18 -15.78 4.53 7.68
N GLU A 19 -15.53 5.69 7.07
CA GLU A 19 -15.89 7.03 7.56
C GLU A 19 -15.13 7.44 8.82
N GLU A 20 -14.05 6.72 9.15
CA GLU A 20 -13.15 7.07 10.24
C GLU A 20 -11.89 7.74 9.69
N VAL A 21 -11.23 8.54 10.52
CA VAL A 21 -9.92 9.09 10.19
C VAL A 21 -8.85 8.13 10.68
N HIS A 22 -7.94 7.78 9.77
CA HIS A 22 -6.85 6.85 10.06
C HIS A 22 -5.55 7.61 10.25
N HIS A 23 -4.88 7.36 11.38
CA HIS A 23 -3.65 8.03 11.78
C HIS A 23 -2.50 7.03 11.76
N LEU A 24 -1.45 7.30 10.98
CA LEU A 24 -0.29 6.41 10.94
C LEU A 24 0.29 6.19 12.35
N ALA A 25 0.40 7.25 13.15
CA ALA A 25 0.96 7.16 14.49
C ALA A 25 0.25 6.12 15.37
N ARG A 26 -1.07 6.00 15.24
CA ARG A 26 -1.85 5.00 16.00
C ARG A 26 -1.60 3.58 15.50
N TYR A 27 -1.43 3.42 14.19
CA TYR A 27 -1.09 2.12 13.62
C TYR A 27 0.28 1.66 14.10
N LEU A 28 1.24 2.56 14.19
CA LEU A 28 2.58 2.23 14.68
C LEU A 28 2.60 1.78 16.14
N GLU A 29 1.63 2.21 16.95
CA GLU A 29 1.48 1.75 18.34
C GLU A 29 0.98 0.31 18.42
N LYS A 30 0.23 -0.15 17.42
CA LYS A 30 -0.49 -1.44 17.45
C LYS A 30 0.19 -2.54 16.65
N PHE A 31 0.92 -2.18 15.58
CA PHE A 31 1.42 -3.16 14.62
C PHE A 31 2.93 -3.19 14.60
N SER A 32 3.47 -4.38 14.30
CA SER A 32 4.90 -4.60 14.17
C SER A 32 5.41 -4.21 12.78
N ALA A 33 4.54 -4.24 11.79
CA ALA A 33 4.86 -3.82 10.42
C ALA A 33 3.59 -3.31 9.73
N ILE A 34 3.75 -2.31 8.86
CA ILE A 34 2.67 -1.72 8.11
C ILE A 34 3.06 -1.66 6.64
N GLY A 35 2.28 -2.29 5.78
CA GLY A 35 2.45 -2.20 4.33
C GLY A 35 1.51 -1.16 3.75
N VAL A 36 2.03 0.02 3.40
CA VAL A 36 1.26 1.06 2.73
C VAL A 36 1.25 0.75 1.24
N VAL A 37 0.06 0.61 0.65
CA VAL A 37 -0.13 0.26 -0.75
C VAL A 37 -0.86 1.41 -1.44
N PHE A 38 -0.16 2.13 -2.32
CA PHE A 38 -0.83 3.10 -3.17
C PHE A 38 -1.55 2.35 -4.28
N MET A 39 -2.86 2.53 -4.35
CA MET A 39 -3.74 1.78 -5.24
C MET A 39 -4.92 2.65 -5.68
N CYS A 40 -5.68 2.17 -6.63
CA CYS A 40 -6.86 2.88 -7.13
C CYS A 40 -7.95 1.89 -7.51
N ASN A 41 -9.13 2.41 -7.87
CA ASN A 41 -10.31 1.57 -8.11
C ASN A 41 -10.30 0.90 -9.48
N HIS A 42 -9.61 1.47 -10.46
CA HIS A 42 -9.72 1.05 -11.87
C HIS A 42 -8.42 0.64 -12.54
N CYS A 43 -7.35 0.48 -11.81
CA CYS A 43 -6.09 0.06 -12.41
C CYS A 43 -6.09 -1.46 -12.69
N PRO A 44 -5.84 -1.89 -13.93
CA PRO A 44 -5.73 -3.33 -14.23
C PRO A 44 -4.69 -4.06 -13.37
N TYR A 45 -3.58 -3.41 -13.09
CA TYR A 45 -2.54 -4.00 -12.24
C TYR A 45 -3.02 -4.18 -10.80
N VAL A 46 -3.79 -3.22 -10.28
CA VAL A 46 -4.40 -3.36 -8.94
C VAL A 46 -5.34 -4.55 -8.92
N GLN A 47 -6.18 -4.68 -9.96
CA GLN A 47 -7.11 -5.81 -10.07
C GLN A 47 -6.38 -7.16 -10.08
N LEU A 48 -5.26 -7.25 -10.78
CA LEU A 48 -4.46 -8.48 -10.84
C LEU A 48 -3.87 -8.86 -9.47
N TYR A 49 -3.50 -7.87 -8.66
CA TYR A 49 -2.86 -8.10 -7.37
C TYR A 49 -3.82 -8.18 -6.19
N LEU A 50 -5.07 -7.80 -6.36
CA LEU A 50 -5.99 -7.59 -5.23
C LEU A 50 -6.14 -8.84 -4.36
N ASP A 51 -6.36 -10.00 -4.95
CA ASP A 51 -6.50 -11.26 -4.20
C ASP A 51 -5.22 -11.61 -3.45
N ARG A 52 -4.06 -11.31 -4.04
CA ARG A 52 -2.76 -11.55 -3.39
C ARG A 52 -2.56 -10.64 -2.19
N LEU A 53 -2.96 -9.37 -2.30
CA LEU A 53 -2.91 -8.42 -1.18
C LEU A 53 -3.84 -8.87 -0.06
N LYS A 54 -5.04 -9.32 -0.38
CA LYS A 54 -5.99 -9.82 0.60
C LYS A 54 -5.47 -11.08 1.30
N ALA A 55 -4.80 -11.97 0.55
CA ALA A 55 -4.18 -13.16 1.11
C ALA A 55 -3.03 -12.80 2.07
N LEU A 56 -2.21 -11.83 1.70
CA LEU A 56 -1.16 -11.31 2.59
C LEU A 56 -1.73 -10.78 3.90
N GLN A 57 -2.78 -9.98 3.81
CA GLN A 57 -3.44 -9.45 5.02
C GLN A 57 -3.94 -10.59 5.90
N ALA A 58 -4.62 -11.57 5.32
CA ALA A 58 -5.16 -12.71 6.06
C ALA A 58 -4.05 -13.53 6.72
N ASP A 59 -2.94 -13.75 6.02
CA ASP A 59 -1.84 -14.59 6.51
C ASP A 59 -1.05 -13.92 7.65
N PHE A 60 -0.95 -12.60 7.65
CA PHE A 60 -0.08 -11.89 8.58
C PHE A 60 -0.81 -11.08 9.66
N GLN A 61 -2.13 -10.93 9.58
CA GLN A 61 -2.85 -10.09 10.55
C GLN A 61 -2.69 -10.55 12.00
N ASP A 62 -2.61 -11.86 12.24
CA ASP A 62 -2.41 -12.41 13.59
C ASP A 62 -0.95 -12.30 14.05
N ARG A 63 -0.06 -11.84 13.18
CA ARG A 63 1.36 -11.63 13.48
C ARG A 63 1.71 -10.16 13.64
N GLY A 64 0.72 -9.31 13.83
CA GLY A 64 0.92 -7.89 14.06
C GLY A 64 1.24 -7.08 12.81
N VAL A 65 0.77 -7.51 11.64
CA VAL A 65 0.98 -6.82 10.38
C VAL A 65 -0.36 -6.36 9.80
N THR A 66 -0.40 -5.14 9.28
CA THR A 66 -1.55 -4.69 8.49
C THR A 66 -1.09 -4.04 7.20
N LEU A 67 -1.89 -4.20 6.16
CA LEU A 67 -1.82 -3.38 4.96
C LEU A 67 -2.73 -2.17 5.14
N ILE A 68 -2.40 -1.08 4.46
CA ILE A 68 -3.26 0.10 4.35
C ILE A 68 -3.23 0.53 2.90
N GLY A 69 -4.38 0.48 2.22
CA GLY A 69 -4.49 0.98 0.85
C GLY A 69 -4.73 2.49 0.86
N ILE A 70 -4.00 3.22 0.03
CA ILE A 70 -4.18 4.67 -0.13
C ILE A 70 -4.47 4.97 -1.60
N ASN A 71 -5.58 5.66 -1.85
CA ASN A 71 -5.91 6.16 -3.20
C ASN A 71 -5.67 7.66 -3.24
N ALA A 72 -4.69 8.06 -4.06
CA ALA A 72 -4.32 9.46 -4.25
C ALA A 72 -4.69 10.00 -5.63
N ASN A 73 -5.35 9.21 -6.48
CA ASN A 73 -5.70 9.66 -7.83
C ASN A 73 -6.65 10.85 -7.81
N ASP A 74 -6.45 11.78 -8.73
CA ASP A 74 -7.34 12.93 -8.87
C ASP A 74 -8.73 12.48 -9.33
N ALA A 75 -9.72 12.66 -8.47
CA ALA A 75 -11.09 12.25 -8.74
C ALA A 75 -11.85 13.25 -9.60
N ASN A 76 -11.35 14.46 -9.77
CA ASN A 76 -12.01 15.46 -10.63
C ASN A 76 -11.86 15.07 -12.10
N GLN A 77 -10.69 14.59 -12.50
CA GLN A 77 -10.46 14.11 -13.86
C GLN A 77 -10.73 12.62 -14.02
N HIS A 78 -10.67 11.87 -12.89
CA HIS A 78 -10.91 10.44 -12.88
C HIS A 78 -11.99 10.10 -11.84
N PRO A 79 -13.29 10.38 -12.17
CA PRO A 79 -14.39 10.19 -11.21
C PRO A 79 -14.53 8.76 -10.68
N ASP A 80 -13.99 7.78 -11.40
CA ASP A 80 -13.99 6.39 -10.97
C ASP A 80 -13.21 6.20 -9.67
N ASP A 81 -12.32 7.14 -9.34
CA ASP A 81 -11.52 7.12 -8.12
C ASP A 81 -12.06 8.05 -7.03
N SER A 82 -13.32 8.46 -7.12
CA SER A 82 -13.96 9.24 -6.06
C SER A 82 -14.04 8.47 -4.75
N PHE A 83 -14.19 9.20 -3.66
CA PHE A 83 -14.35 8.58 -2.34
C PHE A 83 -15.56 7.65 -2.28
N GLU A 84 -16.68 8.06 -2.91
CA GLU A 84 -17.86 7.20 -2.99
C GLU A 84 -17.58 5.91 -3.74
N ASN A 85 -16.84 5.99 -4.84
CA ASN A 85 -16.46 4.80 -5.61
C ASN A 85 -15.43 3.93 -4.86
N MET A 86 -14.60 4.52 -4.00
CA MET A 86 -13.74 3.76 -3.11
C MET A 86 -14.55 2.89 -2.15
N LYS A 87 -15.64 3.42 -1.60
CA LYS A 87 -16.55 2.66 -0.72
C LYS A 87 -17.17 1.48 -1.45
N ILE A 88 -17.62 1.70 -2.67
CA ILE A 88 -18.20 0.65 -3.52
C ILE A 88 -17.13 -0.41 -3.83
N PHE A 89 -15.94 0.03 -4.22
CA PHE A 89 -14.82 -0.88 -4.50
C PHE A 89 -14.49 -1.76 -3.30
N ALA A 90 -14.39 -1.18 -2.12
CA ALA A 90 -14.05 -1.91 -0.90
C ALA A 90 -15.11 -2.95 -0.56
N THR A 91 -16.39 -2.60 -0.72
CA THR A 91 -17.50 -3.52 -0.47
C THR A 91 -17.57 -4.63 -1.51
N ASP A 92 -17.50 -4.28 -2.79
CA ASP A 92 -17.62 -5.25 -3.89
C ASP A 92 -16.47 -6.26 -3.88
N ASN A 93 -15.28 -5.85 -3.47
CA ASN A 93 -14.11 -6.71 -3.42
C ASN A 93 -13.87 -7.34 -2.05
N GLN A 94 -14.75 -7.09 -1.08
CA GLN A 94 -14.61 -7.60 0.29
C GLN A 94 -13.22 -7.32 0.85
N LEU A 95 -12.79 -6.08 0.74
CA LEU A 95 -11.45 -5.67 1.14
C LEU A 95 -11.26 -5.92 2.64
N ASN A 96 -10.18 -6.56 3.02
CA ASN A 96 -9.90 -6.95 4.41
C ASN A 96 -8.81 -6.11 5.07
N PHE A 97 -8.50 -4.95 4.49
CA PHE A 97 -7.59 -3.97 5.09
C PHE A 97 -8.14 -2.56 4.85
N PRO A 98 -7.70 -1.57 5.64
CA PRO A 98 -8.18 -0.19 5.48
C PRO A 98 -7.89 0.38 4.11
N TYR A 99 -8.82 1.17 3.58
CA TYR A 99 -8.68 1.88 2.32
C TYR A 99 -9.00 3.35 2.56
N ILE A 100 -8.01 4.22 2.37
CA ILE A 100 -8.08 5.62 2.77
C ILE A 100 -7.76 6.55 1.61
N ARG A 101 -8.20 7.80 1.72
CA ARG A 101 -8.20 8.77 0.63
C ARG A 101 -7.19 9.89 0.86
N ASP A 102 -6.27 10.10 -0.07
CA ASP A 102 -5.29 11.18 -0.08
C ASP A 102 -5.70 12.24 -1.12
N VAL A 103 -6.70 13.06 -0.79
CA VAL A 103 -7.26 14.07 -1.71
C VAL A 103 -6.21 15.09 -2.13
N ALA A 104 -5.42 15.56 -1.18
CA ALA A 104 -4.41 16.59 -1.44
C ALA A 104 -3.20 16.05 -2.18
N GLN A 105 -3.02 14.72 -2.20
CA GLN A 105 -1.89 14.04 -2.84
C GLN A 105 -0.54 14.27 -2.13
N ASP A 106 -0.57 14.93 -0.97
CA ASP A 106 0.63 15.23 -0.20
C ASP A 106 1.31 13.96 0.32
N VAL A 107 0.51 12.99 0.75
CA VAL A 107 1.03 11.73 1.30
C VAL A 107 1.72 10.92 0.20
N ALA A 108 1.06 10.77 -0.96
CA ALA A 108 1.65 10.08 -2.10
C ALA A 108 2.96 10.74 -2.54
N GLU A 109 2.97 12.07 -2.61
CA GLU A 109 4.15 12.82 -3.01
C GLU A 109 5.29 12.63 -2.00
N SER A 110 4.99 12.70 -0.70
CA SER A 110 5.99 12.57 0.36
C SER A 110 6.59 11.17 0.43
N PHE A 111 5.80 10.13 0.17
CA PHE A 111 6.34 8.77 0.03
C PHE A 111 7.17 8.60 -1.23
N GLY A 112 6.88 9.37 -2.27
CA GLY A 112 7.49 9.20 -3.58
C GLY A 112 6.77 8.18 -4.43
N ALA A 113 5.46 8.00 -4.20
CA ALA A 113 4.65 7.07 -5.00
C ALA A 113 4.48 7.60 -6.42
N SER A 114 4.60 6.73 -7.40
CA SER A 114 4.43 7.07 -8.82
C SER A 114 3.55 6.08 -9.57
N LYS A 115 3.37 4.89 -9.05
CA LYS A 115 2.63 3.79 -9.68
C LYS A 115 1.55 3.26 -8.75
N THR A 116 0.59 2.55 -9.32
CA THR A 116 -0.39 1.75 -8.59
C THR A 116 -0.44 0.35 -9.19
N PRO A 117 -0.29 -0.71 -8.40
CA PRO A 117 0.05 -0.68 -6.97
C PRO A 117 1.54 -0.44 -6.74
N GLU A 118 1.85 0.32 -5.72
CA GLU A 118 3.23 0.49 -5.25
C GLU A 118 3.24 0.39 -3.73
N VAL A 119 4.17 -0.40 -3.18
CA VAL A 119 4.19 -0.76 -1.77
C VAL A 119 5.32 -0.06 -1.05
N PHE A 120 5.02 0.38 0.17
CA PHE A 120 6.00 0.95 1.11
C PHE A 120 5.83 0.26 2.45
N LEU A 121 6.79 -0.59 2.82
CA LEU A 121 6.73 -1.37 4.05
C LEU A 121 7.47 -0.65 5.17
N LEU A 122 6.76 -0.39 6.26
CA LEU A 122 7.29 0.30 7.45
C LEU A 122 7.48 -0.70 8.59
N ASP A 123 8.56 -0.49 9.35
CA ASP A 123 8.77 -1.24 10.60
C ASP A 123 7.99 -0.58 11.76
N ARG A 124 8.12 -1.14 12.97
CA ARG A 124 7.39 -0.64 14.14
C ARG A 124 7.79 0.78 14.54
N ASP A 125 8.98 1.22 14.14
CA ASP A 125 9.46 2.58 14.40
C ASP A 125 8.97 3.58 13.35
N GLY A 126 8.33 3.09 12.29
CA GLY A 126 7.88 3.92 11.19
C GLY A 126 8.93 4.18 10.14
N ARG A 127 10.03 3.42 10.13
CA ARG A 127 11.07 3.55 9.11
C ARG A 127 10.71 2.72 7.88
N LEU A 128 10.98 3.27 6.71
CA LEU A 128 10.77 2.59 5.44
C LEU A 128 11.84 1.51 5.25
N ARG A 129 11.41 0.26 5.12
CA ARG A 129 12.34 -0.88 5.02
C ARG A 129 12.29 -1.56 3.65
N TYR A 130 11.20 -1.41 2.93
CA TYR A 130 11.07 -1.93 1.57
C TYR A 130 10.13 -1.05 0.76
N LYS A 131 10.43 -0.87 -0.54
CA LYS A 131 9.50 -0.23 -1.47
C LYS A 131 9.56 -0.87 -2.84
N GLY A 132 8.42 -0.91 -3.53
CA GLY A 132 8.35 -1.36 -4.91
C GLY A 132 7.24 -2.36 -5.19
N LEU A 133 7.63 -3.49 -5.79
CA LEU A 133 6.73 -4.54 -6.28
C LEU A 133 6.16 -5.39 -5.15
N ILE A 134 4.96 -5.89 -5.38
CA ILE A 134 4.36 -6.93 -4.53
C ILE A 134 5.05 -8.26 -4.81
N ASP A 135 5.18 -8.63 -6.08
CA ASP A 135 5.92 -9.80 -6.54
C ASP A 135 6.42 -9.59 -7.99
N ASP A 136 7.06 -10.59 -8.56
CA ASP A 136 7.70 -10.47 -9.88
C ASP A 136 6.81 -10.89 -11.07
N ASN A 137 5.52 -11.20 -10.84
CA ASN A 137 4.65 -11.58 -11.94
C ASN A 137 3.21 -11.16 -11.71
N ALA A 138 2.83 -10.01 -12.29
CA ALA A 138 1.48 -9.49 -12.18
C ALA A 138 0.45 -10.40 -12.86
N ASP A 139 0.78 -10.93 -14.02
CA ASP A 139 -0.17 -11.64 -14.87
C ASP A 139 -0.53 -13.04 -14.35
N ASP A 140 0.41 -13.72 -13.73
CA ASP A 140 0.21 -15.13 -13.32
C ASP A 140 0.76 -15.37 -11.91
N PRO A 141 -0.14 -15.47 -10.90
CA PRO A 141 0.29 -15.79 -9.54
C PRO A 141 1.06 -17.11 -9.43
N ALA A 142 0.74 -18.08 -10.28
CA ALA A 142 1.41 -19.38 -10.25
C ALA A 142 2.83 -19.33 -10.80
N ALA A 143 3.16 -18.29 -11.57
CA ALA A 143 4.49 -18.13 -12.16
C ALA A 143 5.40 -17.22 -11.32
N VAL A 144 4.93 -16.74 -10.17
CA VAL A 144 5.72 -15.90 -9.27
C VAL A 144 6.91 -16.69 -8.75
N GLN A 145 8.11 -16.13 -8.93
CA GLN A 145 9.35 -16.73 -8.42
C GLN A 145 9.83 -16.00 -7.16
N VAL A 146 9.58 -14.70 -7.08
CA VAL A 146 9.96 -13.88 -5.91
C VAL A 146 8.76 -13.09 -5.44
N SER A 147 8.32 -13.38 -4.21
CA SER A 147 7.25 -12.63 -3.54
C SER A 147 7.88 -11.55 -2.67
N TYR A 148 8.28 -10.45 -3.30
CA TYR A 148 9.08 -9.39 -2.66
C TYR A 148 8.45 -8.87 -1.36
N LEU A 149 7.17 -8.52 -1.39
CA LEU A 149 6.51 -7.98 -0.21
C LEU A 149 6.40 -9.02 0.90
N ARG A 150 5.97 -10.23 0.57
CA ARG A 150 5.86 -11.32 1.55
C ARG A 150 7.20 -11.62 2.19
N SER A 151 8.25 -11.71 1.39
CA SER A 151 9.60 -11.96 1.88
C SER A 151 10.10 -10.83 2.78
N ALA A 152 9.83 -9.58 2.38
CA ALA A 152 10.24 -8.42 3.18
C ALA A 152 9.53 -8.40 4.54
N ILE A 153 8.23 -8.69 4.57
CA ILE A 153 7.48 -8.78 5.83
C ILE A 153 8.07 -9.88 6.72
N ASP A 154 8.33 -11.05 6.16
CA ASP A 154 8.89 -12.17 6.91
C ASP A 154 10.27 -11.84 7.48
N GLN A 155 11.15 -11.26 6.68
CA GLN A 155 12.47 -10.81 7.13
C GLN A 155 12.35 -9.78 8.26
N LEU A 156 11.43 -8.82 8.10
CA LEU A 156 11.23 -7.78 9.10
C LEU A 156 10.76 -8.36 10.43
N LEU A 157 9.83 -9.31 10.40
CA LEU A 157 9.31 -9.96 11.60
C LEU A 157 10.36 -10.83 12.30
N LYS A 158 11.37 -11.28 11.58
CA LYS A 158 12.49 -12.08 12.14
C LYS A 158 13.69 -11.23 12.52
N ASP A 159 13.56 -9.89 12.48
CA ASP A 159 14.66 -8.95 12.73
C ASP A 159 15.85 -9.14 11.81
N GLU A 160 15.59 -9.60 10.58
CA GLU A 160 16.58 -9.75 9.53
C GLU A 160 16.62 -8.50 8.65
N SER A 161 17.73 -8.30 7.94
CA SER A 161 17.82 -7.26 6.92
C SER A 161 16.86 -7.57 5.78
N VAL A 162 16.17 -6.55 5.28
CA VAL A 162 15.27 -6.70 4.13
C VAL A 162 16.09 -6.65 2.84
N GLU A 163 16.10 -7.76 2.09
CA GLU A 163 16.84 -7.90 0.83
C GLU A 163 15.94 -8.49 -0.26
N PRO A 164 15.79 -7.81 -1.40
CA PRO A 164 16.21 -6.43 -1.68
C PRO A 164 15.34 -5.44 -0.91
N SER A 165 15.89 -4.26 -0.62
CA SER A 165 15.14 -3.22 0.08
C SER A 165 14.32 -2.34 -0.88
N SER A 166 14.56 -2.47 -2.17
CA SER A 166 13.86 -1.67 -3.19
C SER A 166 13.81 -2.42 -4.51
N THR A 167 12.66 -2.35 -5.15
CA THR A 167 12.47 -2.80 -6.53
C THR A 167 11.72 -1.69 -7.26
N GLU A 168 11.72 -1.73 -8.59
CA GLU A 168 11.01 -0.73 -9.37
C GLU A 168 9.56 -1.17 -9.60
N ALA A 169 8.62 -0.39 -9.09
CA ALA A 169 7.19 -0.70 -9.23
C ALA A 169 6.77 -0.68 -10.70
N ILE A 170 5.89 -1.60 -11.06
CA ILE A 170 5.27 -1.68 -12.38
C ILE A 170 3.77 -1.58 -12.18
N GLY A 171 3.15 -0.66 -12.92
CA GLY A 171 1.71 -0.45 -12.79
C GLY A 171 1.25 0.78 -13.56
N CYS A 172 0.03 1.21 -13.26
CA CYS A 172 -0.52 2.44 -13.82
C CYS A 172 0.10 3.63 -13.12
N SER A 173 0.27 4.74 -13.83
CA SER A 173 0.76 5.97 -13.19
C SER A 173 -0.28 6.54 -12.22
N VAL A 174 0.19 7.13 -11.14
CA VAL A 174 -0.66 7.92 -10.25
C VAL A 174 -1.22 9.10 -11.04
N LYS A 175 -2.52 9.38 -10.90
CA LYS A 175 -3.19 10.46 -11.64
C LYS A 175 -3.13 11.73 -10.81
N TRP A 176 -2.12 12.54 -11.09
CA TRP A 176 -1.90 13.80 -10.39
C TRP A 176 -2.90 14.86 -10.88
N ARG A 177 -3.34 15.70 -9.96
CA ARG A 177 -4.15 16.87 -10.35
C ARG A 177 -3.26 17.91 -11.04
N GLU A 178 -3.86 18.66 -11.94
CA GLU A 178 -3.20 19.71 -12.68
C GLU A 178 -3.23 21.07 -11.94
#